data_f35e7304ef599c1edaa8b6684aa00da9
#
_entry.id   f35e7304ef599c1edaa8b6684aa00da9
#
_cell.length_a   1.000
_cell.length_b   1.000
_cell.length_c   1.000
_cell.angle_alpha   90.00
_cell.angle_beta   90.00
_cell.angle_gamma   90.00
#
_symmetry.space_group_name_H-M   'P 1'
#
loop_
_entity.id
_entity.type
_entity.pdbx_description
1 polymer ?
#
loop_
_entity_poly.entity_id
_entity_poly.type
_entity_poly.pdbx_seq_one_letter_code
_entity_poly.pdbx_strand_id
1 'polypeptide(L)'
;MAVKKKFPYRAAVAACNGGCRVKEGSRCEYGCIACGKCAEVCRFGAVSFNEYGVAEVDEEACIACGMCVKACPQKVIHLHECANYIVVKCSNRDKGRDAREVCQASCIGCCICERICTAGAIRVVDNCAVISESVCLSCGMCAVKCPRHVIHDLRGVLTAKR
;
A
#
# COMPACT_ATOMS: atom_id res chain seq x y z
N MET A 1 20.47 -9.61 17.01
CA MET A 1 20.10 -11.02 16.69
C MET A 1 19.23 -11.00 15.45
N ALA A 2 19.58 -11.74 14.40
CA ALA A 2 18.76 -11.84 13.19
C ALA A 2 17.49 -12.64 13.52
N VAL A 3 16.33 -12.04 13.33
CA VAL A 3 15.04 -12.69 13.57
C VAL A 3 14.78 -13.67 12.42
N LYS A 4 14.59 -14.95 12.73
CA LYS A 4 14.26 -15.97 11.71
C LYS A 4 12.84 -15.74 11.21
N LYS A 5 12.70 -15.30 9.95
CA LYS A 5 11.41 -15.17 9.28
C LYS A 5 10.88 -16.55 8.85
N LYS A 6 9.56 -16.76 8.99
CA LYS A 6 8.91 -17.98 8.49
C LYS A 6 8.61 -17.86 7.00
N PHE A 7 8.86 -18.93 6.24
CA PHE A 7 8.41 -19.04 4.84
C PHE A 7 6.91 -19.38 4.78
N PRO A 8 6.11 -18.81 3.86
CA PRO A 8 6.50 -17.74 2.93
C PRO A 8 6.79 -16.43 3.66
N TYR A 9 7.82 -15.72 3.21
CA TYR A 9 8.18 -14.43 3.81
C TYR A 9 7.10 -13.40 3.56
N ARG A 10 6.60 -12.81 4.65
CA ARG A 10 5.57 -11.76 4.64
C ARG A 10 6.06 -10.53 5.36
N ALA A 11 5.54 -9.39 4.94
CA ALA A 11 5.72 -8.13 5.63
C ALA A 11 4.40 -7.36 5.66
N ALA A 12 4.29 -6.38 6.56
CA ALA A 12 3.18 -5.46 6.54
C ALA A 12 3.43 -4.36 5.51
N VAL A 13 2.36 -3.86 4.89
CA VAL A 13 2.40 -2.70 4.01
C VAL A 13 1.20 -1.80 4.30
N ALA A 14 1.40 -0.48 4.20
CA ALA A 14 0.32 0.49 4.33
C ALA A 14 -0.26 0.84 2.95
N ALA A 15 -1.56 0.63 2.77
CA ALA A 15 -2.30 0.97 1.56
C ALA A 15 -2.68 2.47 1.54
N CYS A 16 -1.67 3.33 1.62
CA CYS A 16 -1.82 4.77 1.52
C CYS A 16 -0.55 5.37 0.90
N ASN A 17 -0.72 6.31 -0.02
CA ASN A 17 0.38 6.97 -0.73
C ASN A 17 0.66 8.41 -0.23
N GLY A 18 -0.16 8.91 0.71
CA GLY A 18 0.08 10.22 1.35
C GLY A 18 -0.20 11.45 0.48
N GLY A 19 -0.84 11.27 -0.68
CA GLY A 19 -1.09 12.38 -1.62
C GLY A 19 -2.02 13.48 -1.10
N CYS A 20 -2.68 13.27 0.03
CA CYS A 20 -3.48 14.27 0.75
C CYS A 20 -2.71 14.95 1.89
N ARG A 21 -1.38 14.77 1.99
CA ARG A 21 -0.53 15.34 3.04
C ARG A 21 -1.12 15.14 4.44
N VAL A 22 -1.07 13.92 4.92
CA VAL A 22 -1.72 13.46 6.16
C VAL A 22 -1.38 14.36 7.36
N LYS A 23 -0.16 14.88 7.43
CA LYS A 23 0.28 15.82 8.50
C LYS A 23 -0.46 17.15 8.49
N GLU A 24 -0.98 17.56 7.35
CA GLU A 24 -1.67 18.86 7.17
C GLU A 24 -3.19 18.74 7.29
N GLY A 25 -3.71 17.56 7.67
CA GLY A 25 -5.12 17.25 7.76
C GLY A 25 -5.63 16.56 6.50
N SER A 26 -5.64 15.24 6.52
CA SER A 26 -6.16 14.43 5.42
C SER A 26 -7.65 14.65 5.23
N ARG A 27 -8.09 14.85 3.97
CA ARG A 27 -9.49 14.82 3.58
C ARG A 27 -9.95 13.42 3.18
N CYS A 28 -9.04 12.46 3.04
CA CYS A 28 -9.34 11.08 2.66
C CYS A 28 -9.78 10.29 3.90
N GLU A 29 -11.03 9.84 3.92
CA GLU A 29 -11.59 9.05 5.02
C GLU A 29 -11.01 7.63 5.11
N TYR A 30 -10.41 7.13 4.02
CA TYR A 30 -9.91 5.77 3.89
C TYR A 30 -8.40 5.64 4.13
N GLY A 31 -7.69 6.76 4.20
CA GLY A 31 -6.23 6.79 4.24
C GLY A 31 -5.64 6.67 5.65
N CYS A 32 -4.32 6.67 5.71
CA CYS A 32 -3.59 6.78 6.97
C CYS A 32 -3.87 8.14 7.62
N ILE A 33 -4.07 8.16 8.93
CA ILE A 33 -4.30 9.39 9.74
C ILE A 33 -3.10 9.75 10.62
N ALA A 34 -1.95 9.13 10.40
CA ALA A 34 -0.73 9.35 11.16
C ALA A 34 -0.87 9.22 12.69
N CYS A 35 -1.78 8.38 13.18
CA CYS A 35 -2.09 8.27 14.62
C CYS A 35 -0.98 7.62 15.47
N GLY A 36 0.07 7.07 14.86
CA GLY A 36 1.21 6.46 15.58
C GLY A 36 1.01 5.04 16.10
N LYS A 37 -0.22 4.56 16.27
CA LYS A 37 -0.52 3.28 16.92
C LYS A 37 0.21 2.07 16.33
N CYS A 38 0.45 2.05 15.02
CA CYS A 38 1.17 0.97 14.36
C CYS A 38 2.66 0.92 14.76
N ALA A 39 3.28 2.08 14.99
CA ALA A 39 4.66 2.17 15.47
C ALA A 39 4.76 1.79 16.95
N GLU A 40 3.82 2.26 17.79
CA GLU A 40 3.79 1.97 19.23
C GLU A 40 3.72 0.46 19.54
N VAL A 41 2.94 -0.29 18.75
CA VAL A 41 2.80 -1.75 18.95
C VAL A 41 3.92 -2.56 18.29
N CYS A 42 4.78 -1.94 17.49
CA CYS A 42 5.83 -2.64 16.77
C CYS A 42 7.08 -2.83 17.65
N ARG A 43 7.23 -4.01 18.24
CA ARG A 43 8.38 -4.36 19.10
C ARG A 43 9.71 -4.46 18.34
N PHE A 44 9.66 -4.47 17.00
CA PHE A 44 10.84 -4.65 16.14
C PHE A 44 11.30 -3.34 15.50
N GLY A 45 10.64 -2.22 15.81
CA GLY A 45 10.97 -0.91 15.24
C GLY A 45 10.82 -0.85 13.70
N ALA A 46 10.05 -1.78 13.13
CA ALA A 46 9.91 -1.88 11.67
C ALA A 46 8.97 -0.83 11.06
N VAL A 47 8.29 0.00 11.87
CA VAL A 47 7.34 1.02 11.39
C VAL A 47 7.91 2.40 11.60
N SER A 48 8.02 3.15 10.53
CA SER A 48 8.39 4.56 10.49
C SER A 48 7.31 5.39 9.78
N PHE A 49 7.48 6.69 9.70
CA PHE A 49 6.59 7.59 8.97
C PHE A 49 7.39 8.37 7.94
N ASN A 50 6.90 8.42 6.71
CA ASN A 50 7.53 9.19 5.65
C ASN A 50 7.24 10.71 5.77
N GLU A 51 7.77 11.47 4.83
CA GLU A 51 7.59 12.93 4.78
C GLU A 51 6.13 13.38 4.72
N TYR A 52 5.24 12.57 4.15
CA TYR A 52 3.79 12.82 4.07
C TYR A 52 3.04 12.40 5.34
N GLY A 53 3.70 11.78 6.32
CA GLY A 53 3.10 11.29 7.56
C GLY A 53 2.41 9.94 7.43
N VAL A 54 2.65 9.20 6.35
CA VAL A 54 2.13 7.85 6.16
C VAL A 54 3.07 6.82 6.76
N ALA A 55 2.51 5.79 7.40
CA ALA A 55 3.28 4.68 7.93
C ALA A 55 3.99 3.92 6.81
N GLU A 56 5.28 3.69 6.98
CA GLU A 56 6.10 2.82 6.14
C GLU A 56 6.66 1.69 6.97
N VAL A 57 6.74 0.52 6.38
CA VAL A 57 7.22 -0.69 7.06
C VAL A 57 8.50 -1.15 6.40
N ASP A 58 9.55 -1.30 7.20
CA ASP A 58 10.78 -1.95 6.79
C ASP A 58 10.56 -3.47 6.70
N GLU A 59 10.61 -3.99 5.48
CA GLU A 59 10.43 -5.41 5.20
C GLU A 59 11.51 -6.28 5.85
N GLU A 60 12.73 -5.76 6.03
CA GLU A 60 13.83 -6.52 6.64
C GLU A 60 13.62 -6.69 8.14
N ALA A 61 13.17 -5.65 8.83
CA ALA A 61 12.88 -5.68 10.25
C ALA A 61 11.52 -6.32 10.57
N CYS A 62 10.57 -6.33 9.63
CA CYS A 62 9.23 -6.85 9.83
C CYS A 62 9.20 -8.38 9.90
N ILE A 63 8.58 -8.94 10.93
CA ILE A 63 8.38 -10.40 11.12
C ILE A 63 6.96 -10.87 10.78
N ALA A 64 6.13 -10.02 10.21
CA ALA A 64 4.73 -10.33 9.87
C ALA A 64 3.85 -10.76 11.06
N CYS A 65 4.10 -10.25 12.26
CA CYS A 65 3.32 -10.62 13.46
C CYS A 65 1.86 -10.10 13.44
N GLY A 66 1.54 -9.15 12.54
CA GLY A 66 0.19 -8.61 12.36
C GLY A 66 -0.29 -7.65 13.46
N MET A 67 0.53 -7.27 14.44
CA MET A 67 0.12 -6.35 15.51
C MET A 67 -0.28 -4.98 14.98
N CYS A 68 0.49 -4.41 14.03
CA CYS A 68 0.17 -3.14 13.37
C CYS A 68 -1.12 -3.19 12.55
N VAL A 69 -1.43 -4.35 11.93
CA VAL A 69 -2.69 -4.56 11.19
C VAL A 69 -3.88 -4.45 12.13
N LYS A 70 -3.81 -5.10 13.31
CA LYS A 70 -4.86 -5.08 14.33
C LYS A 70 -5.01 -3.71 14.99
N ALA A 71 -3.90 -3.00 15.22
CA ALA A 71 -3.87 -1.71 15.89
C ALA A 71 -4.34 -0.55 15.00
N CYS A 72 -4.33 -0.72 13.67
CA CYS A 72 -4.68 0.35 12.74
C CYS A 72 -6.20 0.64 12.76
N PRO A 73 -6.64 1.82 13.21
CA PRO A 73 -8.06 2.17 13.24
C PRO A 73 -8.67 2.31 11.85
N GLN A 74 -7.86 2.74 10.87
CA GLN A 74 -8.27 2.90 9.47
C GLN A 74 -8.17 1.60 8.66
N LYS A 75 -7.61 0.53 9.25
CA LYS A 75 -7.42 -0.77 8.58
C LYS A 75 -6.68 -0.67 7.24
N VAL A 76 -5.78 0.31 7.12
CA VAL A 76 -4.99 0.53 5.90
C VAL A 76 -3.72 -0.32 5.84
N ILE A 77 -3.39 -1.04 6.91
CA ILE A 77 -2.21 -1.92 6.97
C ILE A 77 -2.66 -3.36 6.76
N HIS A 78 -2.01 -4.06 5.85
CA HIS A 78 -2.23 -5.48 5.60
C HIS A 78 -0.90 -6.22 5.46
N LEU A 79 -0.93 -7.55 5.58
CA LEU A 79 0.23 -8.39 5.30
C LEU A 79 0.23 -8.77 3.83
N HIS A 80 1.40 -8.71 3.20
CA HIS A 80 1.62 -9.18 1.83
C HIS A 80 2.79 -10.16 1.78
N GLU A 81 2.85 -10.96 0.74
CA GLU A 81 3.98 -11.85 0.49
C GLU A 81 5.14 -11.07 -0.15
N CYS A 82 6.32 -11.08 0.46
CA CYS A 82 7.49 -10.34 -0.04
C CYS A 82 7.97 -10.79 -1.43
N ALA A 83 7.53 -11.97 -1.89
CA ALA A 83 7.75 -12.41 -3.27
C ALA A 83 6.96 -11.55 -4.28
N ASN A 84 5.82 -11.01 -3.88
CA ASN A 84 4.96 -10.14 -4.67
C ASN A 84 5.23 -8.67 -4.31
N TYR A 85 6.27 -8.10 -4.92
CA TYR A 85 6.72 -6.74 -4.63
C TYR A 85 5.90 -5.63 -5.33
N ILE A 86 4.86 -5.98 -6.08
CA ILE A 86 3.92 -5.02 -6.67
C ILE A 86 2.71 -4.87 -5.75
N VAL A 87 2.54 -3.69 -5.18
CA VAL A 87 1.50 -3.41 -4.20
C VAL A 87 0.68 -2.18 -4.56
N VAL A 88 -0.58 -2.15 -4.13
CA VAL A 88 -1.46 -0.98 -4.27
C VAL A 88 -1.36 -0.15 -2.99
N LYS A 89 -0.83 1.05 -3.09
CA LYS A 89 -0.74 2.02 -1.98
C LYS A 89 -1.92 2.99 -1.99
N CYS A 90 -3.13 2.45 -2.00
CA CYS A 90 -4.36 3.24 -1.90
C CYS A 90 -5.49 2.37 -1.34
N SER A 91 -6.31 2.96 -0.49
CA SER A 91 -7.54 2.36 0.06
C SER A 91 -8.78 3.23 -0.17
N ASN A 92 -8.64 4.31 -0.92
CA ASN A 92 -9.74 5.23 -1.23
C ASN A 92 -10.80 4.54 -2.10
N ARG A 93 -12.07 4.66 -1.71
CA ARG A 93 -13.22 4.08 -2.40
C ARG A 93 -14.16 5.11 -3.02
N ASP A 94 -13.79 6.39 -2.96
CA ASP A 94 -14.55 7.46 -3.60
C ASP A 94 -14.55 7.27 -5.12
N LYS A 95 -15.59 7.81 -5.77
CA LYS A 95 -15.63 7.84 -7.24
C LYS A 95 -14.53 8.73 -7.80
N GLY A 96 -14.08 8.44 -9.00
CA GLY A 96 -12.90 9.02 -9.62
C GLY A 96 -12.78 10.54 -9.52
N ARG A 97 -13.89 11.30 -9.62
CA ARG A 97 -13.89 12.76 -9.45
C ARG A 97 -13.62 13.14 -7.99
N ASP A 98 -14.40 12.58 -7.07
CA ASP A 98 -14.30 12.88 -5.64
C ASP A 98 -12.96 12.42 -5.08
N ALA A 99 -12.48 11.25 -5.53
CA ALA A 99 -11.16 10.75 -5.18
C ALA A 99 -10.03 11.71 -5.57
N ARG A 100 -10.14 12.40 -6.71
CA ARG A 100 -9.15 13.42 -7.14
C ARG A 100 -9.19 14.67 -6.28
N GLU A 101 -10.38 15.09 -5.84
CA GLU A 101 -10.56 16.28 -5.01
C GLU A 101 -9.97 16.08 -3.61
N VAL A 102 -10.12 14.88 -3.03
CA VAL A 102 -9.63 14.59 -1.68
C VAL A 102 -8.18 14.17 -1.62
N CYS A 103 -7.63 13.57 -2.69
CA CYS A 103 -6.25 13.06 -2.68
C CYS A 103 -5.62 13.09 -4.06
N GLN A 104 -4.50 13.80 -4.19
CA GLN A 104 -3.75 13.90 -5.46
C GLN A 104 -3.13 12.57 -5.93
N ALA A 105 -2.90 11.64 -5.01
CA ALA A 105 -2.31 10.32 -5.29
C ALA A 105 -3.29 9.17 -5.01
N SER A 106 -4.61 9.39 -5.19
CA SER A 106 -5.62 8.34 -5.02
C SER A 106 -5.82 7.50 -6.27
N CYS A 107 -6.26 6.26 -6.08
CA CYS A 107 -6.90 5.50 -7.15
C CYS A 107 -8.19 6.19 -7.58
N ILE A 108 -8.48 6.18 -8.87
CA ILE A 108 -9.67 6.78 -9.47
C ILE A 108 -10.56 5.74 -10.16
N GLY A 109 -10.28 4.47 -9.96
CA GLY A 109 -11.07 3.39 -10.54
C GLY A 109 -11.03 3.33 -12.08
N CYS A 110 -9.97 3.81 -12.74
CA CYS A 110 -9.93 3.94 -14.21
C CYS A 110 -9.79 2.60 -14.97
N CYS A 111 -9.64 1.48 -14.28
CA CYS A 111 -9.53 0.11 -14.81
C CYS A 111 -8.39 -0.12 -15.82
N ILE A 112 -7.44 0.81 -16.00
CA ILE A 112 -6.30 0.62 -16.90
C ILE A 112 -5.47 -0.59 -16.45
N CYS A 113 -5.14 -0.68 -15.17
CA CYS A 113 -4.36 -1.77 -14.58
C CYS A 113 -5.04 -3.14 -14.76
N GLU A 114 -6.36 -3.20 -14.65
CA GLU A 114 -7.15 -4.42 -14.85
C GLU A 114 -7.10 -4.89 -16.31
N ARG A 115 -7.28 -3.97 -17.26
CA ARG A 115 -7.28 -4.28 -18.70
C ARG A 115 -5.93 -4.75 -19.23
N ILE A 116 -4.82 -4.26 -18.67
CA ILE A 116 -3.47 -4.62 -19.14
C ILE A 116 -2.87 -5.81 -18.43
N CYS A 117 -3.51 -6.32 -17.37
CA CYS A 117 -2.98 -7.45 -16.59
C CYS A 117 -3.26 -8.77 -17.33
N THR A 118 -2.24 -9.30 -18.00
CA THR A 118 -2.36 -10.59 -18.74
C THR A 118 -2.63 -11.78 -17.83
N ALA A 119 -2.19 -11.72 -16.57
CA ALA A 119 -2.44 -12.76 -15.58
C ALA A 119 -3.84 -12.64 -14.91
N GLY A 120 -4.60 -11.57 -15.17
CA GLY A 120 -5.89 -11.34 -14.51
C GLY A 120 -5.79 -11.14 -12.99
N ALA A 121 -4.60 -10.79 -12.50
CA ALA A 121 -4.29 -10.71 -11.07
C ALA A 121 -4.78 -9.42 -10.40
N ILE A 122 -5.15 -8.40 -11.16
CA ILE A 122 -5.59 -7.12 -10.64
C ILE A 122 -7.00 -6.80 -11.12
N ARG A 123 -7.82 -6.33 -10.18
CA ARG A 123 -9.20 -5.90 -10.44
C ARG A 123 -9.48 -4.59 -9.75
N VAL A 124 -10.46 -3.85 -10.23
CA VAL A 124 -10.98 -2.65 -9.55
C VAL A 124 -12.25 -3.03 -8.81
N VAL A 125 -12.19 -2.96 -7.49
CA VAL A 125 -13.29 -3.25 -6.56
C VAL A 125 -13.56 -1.99 -5.74
N ASP A 126 -14.80 -1.58 -5.63
CA ASP A 126 -15.19 -0.36 -4.90
C ASP A 126 -14.31 0.85 -5.27
N ASN A 127 -14.13 1.11 -6.57
CA ASN A 127 -13.32 2.19 -7.14
C ASN A 127 -11.81 2.15 -6.82
N CYS A 128 -11.30 1.09 -6.19
CA CYS A 128 -9.89 0.92 -5.88
C CYS A 128 -9.32 -0.35 -6.51
N ALA A 129 -8.08 -0.29 -6.98
CA ALA A 129 -7.39 -1.45 -7.51
C ALA A 129 -7.04 -2.42 -6.37
N VAL A 130 -7.24 -3.72 -6.62
CA VAL A 130 -6.90 -4.82 -5.71
C VAL A 130 -6.10 -5.87 -6.48
N ILE A 131 -4.99 -6.31 -5.93
CA ILE A 131 -4.14 -7.36 -6.51
C ILE A 131 -4.34 -8.68 -5.77
N SER A 132 -4.59 -9.75 -6.53
CA SER A 132 -4.56 -11.12 -6.00
C SER A 132 -3.12 -11.63 -6.03
N GLU A 133 -2.50 -11.74 -4.86
CA GLU A 133 -1.10 -12.15 -4.72
C GLU A 133 -0.83 -13.55 -5.27
N SER A 134 -1.80 -14.47 -5.13
CA SER A 134 -1.69 -15.85 -5.60
C SER A 134 -1.58 -16.00 -7.12
N VAL A 135 -2.02 -14.99 -7.87
CA VAL A 135 -2.05 -14.99 -9.35
C VAL A 135 -1.05 -13.99 -9.94
N CYS A 136 -0.60 -13.02 -9.14
CA CYS A 136 0.28 -11.94 -9.58
C CYS A 136 1.66 -12.47 -9.98
N LEU A 137 2.09 -12.17 -11.21
CA LEU A 137 3.42 -12.52 -11.72
C LEU A 137 4.48 -11.46 -11.40
N SER A 138 4.14 -10.43 -10.64
CA SER A 138 5.02 -9.30 -10.29
C SER A 138 5.72 -8.64 -11.50
N CYS A 139 5.09 -8.65 -12.68
CA CYS A 139 5.66 -8.08 -13.90
C CYS A 139 5.69 -6.53 -13.91
N GLY A 140 4.95 -5.88 -13.01
CA GLY A 140 4.95 -4.43 -12.80
C GLY A 140 4.28 -3.57 -13.88
N MET A 141 3.72 -4.15 -14.93
CA MET A 141 3.06 -3.37 -16.00
C MET A 141 1.96 -2.46 -15.47
N CYS A 142 1.20 -2.92 -14.48
CA CYS A 142 0.16 -2.13 -13.82
C CYS A 142 0.72 -0.91 -13.06
N ALA A 143 1.91 -1.04 -12.46
CA ALA A 143 2.59 0.04 -11.77
C ALA A 143 3.09 1.12 -12.77
N VAL A 144 3.74 0.68 -13.86
CA VAL A 144 4.26 1.58 -14.91
C VAL A 144 3.13 2.35 -15.61
N LYS A 145 1.99 1.71 -15.87
CA LYS A 145 0.86 2.30 -16.61
C LYS A 145 -0.17 3.01 -15.73
N CYS A 146 0.00 3.01 -14.41
CA CYS A 146 -0.93 3.68 -13.52
C CYS A 146 -0.80 5.21 -13.65
N PRO A 147 -1.84 5.93 -14.13
CA PRO A 147 -1.75 7.39 -14.33
C PRO A 147 -1.73 8.17 -12.99
N ARG A 148 -2.05 7.50 -11.89
CA ARG A 148 -2.07 8.07 -10.53
C ARG A 148 -0.91 7.58 -9.68
N HIS A 149 -0.06 6.71 -10.20
CA HIS A 149 1.09 6.13 -9.50
C HIS A 149 0.73 5.56 -8.11
N VAL A 150 -0.43 4.91 -8.00
CA VAL A 150 -0.88 4.28 -6.74
C VAL A 150 -0.43 2.83 -6.60
N ILE A 151 0.09 2.23 -7.68
CA ILE A 151 0.66 0.89 -7.69
C ILE A 151 2.17 1.04 -7.69
N HIS A 152 2.81 0.47 -6.68
CA HIS A 152 4.24 0.62 -6.45
C HIS A 152 4.97 -0.70 -6.63
N ASP A 153 6.18 -0.60 -7.14
CA ASP A 153 7.21 -1.63 -7.05
C ASP A 153 8.05 -1.35 -5.79
N LEU A 154 7.91 -2.19 -4.78
CA LEU A 154 8.63 -2.03 -3.50
C LEU A 154 10.14 -2.18 -3.64
N ARG A 155 10.62 -2.84 -4.72
CA ARG A 155 12.06 -2.94 -5.04
C ARG A 155 12.60 -1.69 -5.72
N GLY A 156 11.72 -0.83 -6.26
CA GLY A 156 12.09 0.43 -6.92
C GLY A 156 12.81 0.25 -8.25
N VAL A 157 12.64 -0.91 -8.91
CA VAL A 157 13.26 -1.20 -10.21
C VAL A 157 12.43 -0.61 -11.35
N LEU A 158 11.11 -0.72 -11.28
CA LEU A 158 10.18 -0.32 -12.34
C LEU A 158 9.55 1.06 -12.09
N THR A 159 9.40 1.43 -10.84
CA THR A 159 8.87 2.74 -10.43
C THR A 159 9.75 3.34 -9.36
N ALA A 160 10.04 4.64 -9.45
CA ALA A 160 10.80 5.32 -8.41
C ALA A 160 10.09 5.16 -7.04
N LYS A 161 10.86 4.87 -6.01
CA LYS A 161 10.37 4.96 -4.63
C LYS A 161 9.98 6.42 -4.39
N ARG A 162 8.72 6.67 -4.13
CA ARG A 162 8.21 7.97 -3.67
C ARG A 162 8.05 7.95 -2.18
#